data_5cf01f94565eca28bc28eb891f15810d
#
_entry.id   5cf01f94565eca28bc28eb891f15810d
#
_cell.length_a   1.000
_cell.length_b   1.000
_cell.length_c   1.000
_cell.angle_alpha   90.00
_cell.angle_beta   90.00
_cell.angle_gamma   90.00
#
_symmetry.space_group_name_H-M   'P 1'
#
loop_
_entity.id
_entity.type
_entity.pdbx_description
1 polymer ?
#
loop_
_entity_poly.entity_id
_entity_poly.type
_entity_poly.pdbx_seq_one_letter_code
_entity_poly.pdbx_strand_id
1 'polypeptide(L)'
;MYEQFAALYDRLMDDFNYSAWADYYLTLLARHGVRPKTICECGCGTGSMSVEFARRRVKLIASDLSEDMLHAAQEKARKNGVMIPFVCQDMRELSIHKPVEAVLCCCDGVNYLTCAEDVKAFFRAALNALRPGGALAFDISSRYKLKEKMGNSFFGEERDEVAYLWQNQYDDAADVILMDLTFFVRREDDLYVRFTEQHEQRAHTAGEILGWLSECGFEQAAVYGDRNFDAPAPDCERIHFIAKKPMGDK
;
A
#
# COMPACT_ATOMS: atom_id res chain seq x y z
N MET A 1 6.35 18.00 9.55
CA MET A 1 6.95 17.70 8.24
C MET A 1 5.99 16.83 7.42
N TYR A 2 5.58 15.68 7.89
CA TYR A 2 4.57 14.81 7.25
C TYR A 2 3.18 15.45 7.10
N GLU A 3 2.77 16.37 7.98
CA GLU A 3 1.46 17.05 7.90
C GLU A 3 1.30 17.81 6.57
N GLN A 4 2.36 18.48 6.11
CA GLN A 4 2.35 19.20 4.83
C GLN A 4 2.34 18.23 3.65
N PHE A 5 3.06 17.11 3.75
CA PHE A 5 3.08 16.09 2.71
C PHE A 5 1.73 15.36 2.61
N ALA A 6 1.11 14.97 3.72
CA ALA A 6 -0.20 14.32 3.72
C ALA A 6 -1.29 15.17 3.04
N ALA A 7 -1.30 16.48 3.30
CA ALA A 7 -2.23 17.40 2.64
C ALA A 7 -1.97 17.54 1.13
N LEU A 8 -0.72 17.39 0.72
CA LEU A 8 -0.32 17.50 -0.69
C LEU A 8 -0.49 16.17 -1.45
N TYR A 9 -0.29 15.05 -0.78
CA TYR A 9 -0.32 13.71 -1.37
C TYR A 9 -1.58 13.47 -2.20
N ASP A 10 -2.75 13.79 -1.66
CA ASP A 10 -4.02 13.62 -2.36
C ASP A 10 -4.15 14.47 -3.63
N ARG A 11 -3.53 15.65 -3.66
CA ARG A 11 -3.53 16.55 -4.82
C ARG A 11 -2.61 16.03 -5.93
N LEU A 12 -1.55 15.32 -5.56
CA LEU A 12 -0.61 14.71 -6.50
C LEU A 12 -1.13 13.37 -7.05
N MET A 13 -2.08 12.75 -6.34
CA MET A 13 -2.68 11.46 -6.68
C MET A 13 -4.13 11.62 -7.19
N ASP A 14 -4.48 12.76 -7.77
CA ASP A 14 -5.82 13.10 -8.22
C ASP A 14 -6.30 12.26 -9.43
N ASP A 15 -5.39 11.74 -10.23
CA ASP A 15 -5.64 10.84 -11.36
C ASP A 15 -5.72 9.35 -10.96
N PHE A 16 -5.46 9.01 -9.70
CA PHE A 16 -5.49 7.62 -9.23
C PHE A 16 -6.93 7.15 -8.96
N ASN A 17 -7.38 6.14 -9.70
CA ASN A 17 -8.75 5.63 -9.60
C ASN A 17 -8.91 4.65 -8.43
N TYR A 18 -9.00 5.16 -7.19
CA TYR A 18 -9.20 4.38 -5.97
C TYR A 18 -10.46 3.51 -5.99
N SER A 19 -11.52 3.99 -6.66
CA SER A 19 -12.77 3.24 -6.79
C SER A 19 -12.56 1.94 -7.59
N ALA A 20 -11.92 2.01 -8.75
CA ALA A 20 -11.61 0.83 -9.55
C ALA A 20 -10.67 -0.15 -8.82
N TRP A 21 -9.74 0.38 -8.01
CA TRP A 21 -8.85 -0.43 -7.18
C TRP A 21 -9.62 -1.19 -6.10
N ALA A 22 -10.54 -0.54 -5.40
CA ALA A 22 -11.37 -1.21 -4.40
C ALA A 22 -12.22 -2.33 -5.02
N ASP A 23 -12.78 -2.10 -6.20
CA ASP A 23 -13.54 -3.12 -6.94
C ASP A 23 -12.66 -4.30 -7.37
N TYR A 24 -11.43 -4.01 -7.82
CA TYR A 24 -10.46 -5.05 -8.15
C TYR A 24 -10.12 -5.93 -6.95
N TYR A 25 -9.75 -5.35 -5.80
CA TYR A 25 -9.41 -6.11 -4.59
C TYR A 25 -10.58 -6.94 -4.07
N LEU A 26 -11.79 -6.41 -4.04
CA LEU A 26 -12.97 -7.17 -3.63
C LEU A 26 -13.26 -8.32 -4.61
N THR A 27 -13.04 -8.11 -5.90
CA THR A 27 -13.18 -9.16 -6.93
C THR A 27 -12.08 -10.21 -6.77
N LEU A 28 -10.83 -9.81 -6.54
CA LEU A 28 -9.70 -10.70 -6.28
C LEU A 28 -10.00 -11.62 -5.08
N LEU A 29 -10.42 -11.05 -3.96
CA LEU A 29 -10.81 -11.80 -2.77
C LEU A 29 -11.96 -12.77 -3.07
N ALA A 30 -13.00 -12.32 -3.79
CA ALA A 30 -14.15 -13.15 -4.13
C ALA A 30 -13.76 -14.34 -5.02
N ARG A 31 -12.86 -14.17 -5.99
CA ARG A 31 -12.34 -15.24 -6.84
C ARG A 31 -11.61 -16.33 -6.03
N HIS A 32 -10.99 -15.95 -4.91
CA HIS A 32 -10.34 -16.86 -3.98
C HIS A 32 -11.27 -17.35 -2.85
N GLY A 33 -12.58 -17.15 -3.00
CA GLY A 33 -13.60 -17.64 -2.06
C GLY A 33 -13.71 -16.82 -0.78
N VAL A 34 -13.13 -15.61 -0.73
CA VAL A 34 -13.23 -14.70 0.42
C VAL A 34 -14.15 -13.54 0.08
N ARG A 35 -15.25 -13.39 0.82
CA ARG A 35 -16.17 -12.25 0.73
C ARG A 35 -16.17 -11.52 2.07
N PRO A 36 -15.26 -10.58 2.28
CA PRO A 36 -15.03 -10.02 3.59
C PRO A 36 -16.18 -9.12 4.01
N LYS A 37 -16.62 -9.27 5.26
CA LYS A 37 -17.45 -8.31 5.99
C LYS A 37 -16.59 -7.32 6.77
N THR A 38 -15.37 -7.75 7.13
CA THR A 38 -14.38 -6.96 7.85
C THR A 38 -13.01 -7.08 7.17
N ILE A 39 -12.37 -5.95 6.95
CA ILE A 39 -11.02 -5.82 6.39
C ILE A 39 -10.15 -5.06 7.39
N CYS A 40 -8.89 -5.46 7.51
CA CYS A 40 -7.84 -4.64 8.07
C CYS A 40 -6.96 -4.13 6.92
N GLU A 41 -6.84 -2.82 6.78
CA GLU A 41 -5.96 -2.18 5.81
C GLU A 41 -4.70 -1.68 6.51
N CYS A 42 -3.53 -2.11 6.04
CA CYS A 42 -2.22 -1.70 6.52
C CYS A 42 -1.58 -0.73 5.54
N GLY A 43 -0.90 0.31 6.04
CA GLY A 43 -0.32 1.35 5.20
C GLY A 43 -1.41 2.14 4.47
N CYS A 44 -2.47 2.55 5.19
CA CYS A 44 -3.64 3.19 4.58
C CYS A 44 -3.37 4.62 4.09
N GLY A 45 -2.24 5.22 4.47
CA GLY A 45 -1.89 6.59 4.12
C GLY A 45 -3.01 7.57 4.49
N THR A 46 -3.41 8.41 3.55
CA THR A 46 -4.51 9.38 3.71
C THR A 46 -5.91 8.76 3.64
N GLY A 47 -6.02 7.42 3.63
CA GLY A 47 -7.29 6.69 3.74
C GLY A 47 -8.19 6.67 2.51
N SER A 48 -7.65 6.99 1.32
CA SER A 48 -8.47 7.02 0.09
C SER A 48 -9.04 5.65 -0.26
N MET A 49 -8.24 4.57 -0.17
CA MET A 49 -8.72 3.20 -0.34
C MET A 49 -9.70 2.80 0.77
N SER A 50 -9.39 3.16 2.03
CA SER A 50 -10.25 2.90 3.18
C SER A 50 -11.67 3.44 2.96
N VAL A 51 -11.79 4.69 2.51
CA VAL A 51 -13.09 5.32 2.20
C VAL A 51 -13.83 4.54 1.12
N GLU A 52 -13.15 4.12 0.07
CA GLU A 52 -13.78 3.36 -1.02
C GLU A 52 -14.29 1.98 -0.58
N PHE A 53 -13.56 1.28 0.28
CA PHE A 53 -14.08 0.03 0.88
C PHE A 53 -15.27 0.28 1.80
N ALA A 54 -15.23 1.33 2.64
CA ALA A 54 -16.32 1.68 3.54
C ALA A 54 -17.60 2.04 2.77
N ARG A 55 -17.51 2.76 1.65
CA ARG A 55 -18.63 3.05 0.74
C ARG A 55 -19.28 1.79 0.18
N ARG A 56 -18.52 0.70 0.02
CA ARG A 56 -19.00 -0.62 -0.38
C ARG A 56 -19.54 -1.46 0.77
N ARG A 57 -19.77 -0.82 1.94
CA ARG A 57 -20.33 -1.42 3.17
C ARG A 57 -19.46 -2.52 3.78
N VAL A 58 -18.16 -2.48 3.54
CA VAL A 58 -17.19 -3.31 4.24
C VAL A 58 -16.81 -2.59 5.54
N LYS A 59 -16.80 -3.29 6.65
CA LYS A 59 -16.27 -2.75 7.91
C LYS A 59 -14.75 -2.75 7.85
N LEU A 60 -14.15 -1.62 8.20
CA LEU A 60 -12.70 -1.46 8.17
C LEU A 60 -12.12 -1.22 9.57
N ILE A 61 -10.88 -1.65 9.71
CA ILE A 61 -9.87 -1.12 10.61
C ILE A 61 -8.72 -0.74 9.70
N ALA A 62 -8.27 0.50 9.74
CA ALA A 62 -7.18 0.98 8.91
C ALA A 62 -5.98 1.40 9.78
N SER A 63 -4.77 1.12 9.33
CA SER A 63 -3.57 1.48 10.08
C SER A 63 -2.49 2.05 9.17
N ASP A 64 -1.71 2.94 9.75
CA ASP A 64 -0.51 3.50 9.14
C ASP A 64 0.52 3.80 10.23
N LEU A 65 1.78 3.92 9.85
CA LEU A 65 2.86 4.31 10.79
C LEU A 65 2.88 5.82 11.03
N SER A 66 2.38 6.62 10.08
CA SER A 66 2.37 8.07 10.12
C SER A 66 1.10 8.63 10.77
N GLU A 67 1.23 9.29 11.93
CA GLU A 67 0.12 9.99 12.58
C GLU A 67 -0.45 11.11 11.69
N ASP A 68 0.39 11.82 10.94
CA ASP A 68 -0.05 12.88 10.03
C ASP A 68 -0.92 12.33 8.89
N MET A 69 -0.55 11.17 8.31
CA MET A 69 -1.37 10.46 7.32
C MET A 69 -2.70 10.04 7.92
N LEU A 70 -2.71 9.50 9.14
CA LEU A 70 -3.93 9.10 9.82
C LEU A 70 -4.83 10.28 10.18
N HIS A 71 -4.26 11.43 10.50
CA HIS A 71 -5.05 12.66 10.71
C HIS A 71 -5.78 13.05 9.41
N ALA A 72 -5.08 13.08 8.27
CA ALA A 72 -5.69 13.34 6.96
C ALA A 72 -6.77 12.28 6.61
N ALA A 73 -6.52 11.01 6.94
CA ALA A 73 -7.46 9.91 6.73
C ALA A 73 -8.76 10.08 7.55
N GLN A 74 -8.65 10.48 8.82
CA GLN A 74 -9.80 10.76 9.68
C GLN A 74 -10.65 11.90 9.12
N GLU A 75 -10.02 13.00 8.72
CA GLU A 75 -10.70 14.12 8.08
C GLU A 75 -11.39 13.71 6.78
N LYS A 76 -10.72 12.91 5.95
CA LYS A 76 -11.29 12.39 4.70
C LYS A 76 -12.49 11.48 4.98
N ALA A 77 -12.40 10.56 5.93
CA ALA A 77 -13.50 9.68 6.34
C ALA A 77 -14.71 10.50 6.82
N ARG A 78 -14.48 11.51 7.68
CA ARG A 78 -15.50 12.44 8.16
C ARG A 78 -16.20 13.19 7.03
N LYS A 79 -15.44 13.75 6.08
CA LYS A 79 -15.99 14.45 4.90
C LYS A 79 -16.84 13.54 4.01
N ASN A 80 -16.51 12.26 3.98
CA ASN A 80 -17.23 11.25 3.19
C ASN A 80 -18.37 10.54 3.96
N GLY A 81 -18.63 10.93 5.23
CA GLY A 81 -19.71 10.36 6.03
C GLY A 81 -19.52 8.88 6.38
N VAL A 82 -18.29 8.41 6.43
CA VAL A 82 -17.95 7.02 6.80
C VAL A 82 -17.21 7.00 8.14
N MET A 83 -17.45 5.93 8.94
CA MET A 83 -16.77 5.71 10.21
C MET A 83 -15.77 4.58 10.07
N ILE A 84 -14.49 4.91 10.21
CA ILE A 84 -13.36 3.98 10.11
C ILE A 84 -12.47 4.18 11.34
N PRO A 85 -12.24 3.15 12.16
CA PRO A 85 -11.18 3.17 13.16
C PRO A 85 -9.81 3.24 12.50
N PHE A 86 -9.04 4.27 12.81
CA PHE A 86 -7.66 4.43 12.39
C PHE A 86 -6.72 4.19 13.56
N VAL A 87 -5.64 3.43 13.34
CA VAL A 87 -4.69 3.02 14.38
C VAL A 87 -3.27 3.31 13.90
N CYS A 88 -2.50 4.08 14.70
CA CYS A 88 -1.08 4.27 14.44
C CYS A 88 -0.33 3.01 14.89
N GLN A 89 0.17 2.22 13.94
CA GLN A 89 0.96 1.01 14.22
C GLN A 89 1.81 0.59 13.04
N ASP A 90 2.91 -0.05 13.32
CA ASP A 90 3.73 -0.72 12.33
C ASP A 90 3.06 -1.99 11.81
N MET A 91 3.01 -2.18 10.49
CA MET A 91 2.41 -3.39 9.91
C MET A 91 3.16 -4.67 10.30
N ARG A 92 4.46 -4.57 10.63
CA ARG A 92 5.28 -5.71 11.11
C ARG A 92 4.83 -6.23 12.47
N GLU A 93 4.16 -5.39 13.23
CA GLU A 93 3.60 -5.67 14.58
C GLU A 93 2.08 -5.55 14.60
N LEU A 94 1.44 -5.75 13.44
CA LEU A 94 -0.01 -5.62 13.29
C LEU A 94 -0.77 -6.37 14.39
N SER A 95 -1.52 -5.63 15.19
CA SER A 95 -2.35 -6.16 16.26
C SER A 95 -3.77 -5.59 16.18
N ILE A 96 -4.75 -6.48 16.12
CA ILE A 96 -6.18 -6.13 16.07
C ILE A 96 -6.96 -6.95 17.09
N HIS A 97 -7.99 -6.32 17.68
CA HIS A 97 -8.75 -6.94 18.76
C HIS A 97 -9.53 -8.21 18.34
N LYS A 98 -10.00 -8.26 17.10
CA LYS A 98 -10.77 -9.40 16.57
C LYS A 98 -10.25 -9.76 15.18
N PRO A 99 -10.05 -11.05 14.90
CA PRO A 99 -9.61 -11.49 13.57
C PRO A 99 -10.59 -11.06 12.46
N VAL A 100 -10.03 -10.71 11.30
CA VAL A 100 -10.74 -10.25 10.11
C VAL A 100 -10.77 -11.31 9.00
N GLU A 101 -11.63 -11.12 8.00
CA GLU A 101 -11.70 -11.99 6.83
C GLU A 101 -10.60 -11.66 5.79
N ALA A 102 -10.15 -10.41 5.75
CA ALA A 102 -9.05 -10.02 4.86
C ALA A 102 -8.13 -8.99 5.52
N VAL A 103 -6.83 -9.09 5.25
CA VAL A 103 -5.83 -8.05 5.47
C VAL A 103 -5.40 -7.55 4.10
N LEU A 104 -5.39 -6.23 3.91
CA LEU A 104 -4.95 -5.59 2.68
C LEU A 104 -3.77 -4.66 2.95
N CYS A 105 -2.84 -4.58 2.00
CA CYS A 105 -1.80 -3.56 1.94
C CYS A 105 -1.73 -3.08 0.49
N CYS A 106 -2.43 -1.98 0.21
CA CYS A 106 -2.59 -1.45 -1.14
C CYS A 106 -1.55 -0.37 -1.45
N CYS A 107 -1.31 -0.15 -2.75
CA CYS A 107 -0.44 0.91 -3.24
C CYS A 107 1.02 0.78 -2.77
N ASP A 108 1.62 -0.38 -3.07
CA ASP A 108 3.06 -0.68 -2.89
C ASP A 108 3.62 -0.53 -1.46
N GLY A 109 2.78 -0.57 -0.43
CA GLY A 109 3.23 -0.48 0.96
C GLY A 109 4.27 -1.55 1.35
N VAL A 110 4.22 -2.74 0.74
CA VAL A 110 5.20 -3.82 1.00
C VAL A 110 6.60 -3.48 0.48
N ASN A 111 6.75 -2.64 -0.54
CA ASN A 111 8.07 -2.24 -1.03
C ASN A 111 8.87 -1.43 0.01
N TYR A 112 8.22 -0.78 0.98
CA TYR A 112 8.88 -0.07 2.08
C TYR A 112 9.53 -1.00 3.11
N LEU A 113 9.22 -2.30 3.08
CA LEU A 113 9.88 -3.31 3.88
C LEU A 113 11.13 -3.80 3.12
N THR A 114 12.26 -3.16 3.36
CA THR A 114 13.46 -3.30 2.52
C THR A 114 14.28 -4.57 2.79
N CYS A 115 13.93 -5.36 3.80
CA CYS A 115 14.57 -6.65 4.07
C CYS A 115 13.57 -7.81 4.20
N ALA A 116 14.04 -9.02 3.96
CA ALA A 116 13.22 -10.24 4.01
C ALA A 116 12.58 -10.47 5.38
N GLU A 117 13.31 -10.14 6.45
CA GLU A 117 12.86 -10.32 7.83
C GLU A 117 11.65 -9.46 8.14
N ASP A 118 11.63 -8.21 7.66
CA ASP A 118 10.52 -7.27 7.83
C ASP A 118 9.29 -7.71 7.03
N VAL A 119 9.47 -8.16 5.79
CA VAL A 119 8.37 -8.71 4.99
C VAL A 119 7.76 -9.94 5.66
N LYS A 120 8.61 -10.85 6.14
CA LYS A 120 8.15 -12.03 6.88
C LYS A 120 7.50 -11.68 8.22
N ALA A 121 7.97 -10.62 8.91
CA ALA A 121 7.32 -10.13 10.12
C ALA A 121 5.90 -9.63 9.82
N PHE A 122 5.73 -8.82 8.77
CA PHE A 122 4.41 -8.39 8.31
C PHE A 122 3.51 -9.57 7.93
N PHE A 123 4.02 -10.55 7.16
CA PHE A 123 3.22 -11.70 6.76
C PHE A 123 2.76 -12.55 7.96
N ARG A 124 3.63 -12.78 8.96
CA ARG A 124 3.25 -13.46 10.21
C ARG A 124 2.21 -12.66 11.00
N ALA A 125 2.38 -11.35 11.10
CA ALA A 125 1.42 -10.48 11.79
C ALA A 125 0.04 -10.49 11.08
N ALA A 126 0.03 -10.41 9.75
CA ALA A 126 -1.18 -10.52 8.94
C ALA A 126 -1.83 -11.91 9.08
N LEU A 127 -1.04 -13.00 9.08
CA LEU A 127 -1.56 -14.34 9.29
C LEU A 127 -2.26 -14.46 10.65
N ASN A 128 -1.67 -13.88 11.71
CA ASN A 128 -2.27 -13.88 13.05
C ASN A 128 -3.57 -13.09 13.09
N ALA A 129 -3.64 -11.96 12.39
CA ALA A 129 -4.81 -11.09 12.31
C ALA A 129 -5.99 -11.71 11.51
N LEU A 130 -5.73 -12.70 10.65
CA LEU A 130 -6.73 -13.33 9.82
C LEU A 130 -7.49 -14.44 10.56
N ARG A 131 -8.78 -14.58 10.25
CA ARG A 131 -9.56 -15.79 10.57
C ARG A 131 -9.08 -16.98 9.74
N PRO A 132 -9.26 -18.22 10.20
CA PRO A 132 -9.09 -19.39 9.35
C PRO A 132 -9.83 -19.24 8.02
N GLY A 133 -9.16 -19.52 6.91
CA GLY A 133 -9.69 -19.32 5.55
C GLY A 133 -9.74 -17.87 5.06
N GLY A 134 -9.34 -16.89 5.86
CA GLY A 134 -9.17 -15.50 5.44
C GLY A 134 -7.99 -15.32 4.50
N ALA A 135 -7.84 -14.15 3.91
CA ALA A 135 -6.78 -13.87 2.93
C ALA A 135 -6.01 -12.56 3.22
N LEU A 136 -4.72 -12.59 2.96
CA LEU A 136 -3.87 -11.43 2.77
C LEU A 136 -3.84 -11.12 1.27
N ALA A 137 -4.10 -9.84 0.89
CA ALA A 137 -3.90 -9.40 -0.48
C ALA A 137 -3.18 -8.04 -0.48
N PHE A 138 -2.26 -7.85 -1.41
CA PHE A 138 -1.44 -6.65 -1.52
C PHE A 138 -0.88 -6.52 -2.93
N ASP A 139 -0.24 -5.39 -3.20
CA ASP A 139 0.51 -5.18 -4.43
C ASP A 139 1.91 -4.66 -4.13
N ILE A 140 2.77 -4.81 -5.13
CA ILE A 140 4.08 -4.19 -5.16
C ILE A 140 4.29 -3.44 -6.48
N SER A 141 5.03 -2.35 -6.44
CA SER A 141 5.74 -1.84 -7.59
C SER A 141 6.78 -2.87 -8.00
N SER A 142 6.72 -3.33 -9.27
CA SER A 142 7.57 -4.42 -9.74
C SER A 142 9.05 -4.00 -9.81
N ARG A 143 9.93 -4.99 -9.85
CA ARG A 143 11.35 -4.74 -10.10
C ARG A 143 11.57 -4.05 -11.43
N TYR A 144 10.82 -4.40 -12.48
CA TYR A 144 10.87 -3.72 -13.77
C TYR A 144 10.54 -2.23 -13.62
N LYS A 145 9.46 -1.87 -12.91
CA LYS A 145 9.11 -0.47 -12.68
C LYS A 145 10.20 0.27 -11.90
N LEU A 146 10.60 -0.27 -10.74
CA LEU A 146 11.54 0.44 -9.86
C LEU A 146 12.93 0.57 -10.47
N LYS A 147 13.40 -0.45 -11.20
CA LYS A 147 14.73 -0.46 -11.81
C LYS A 147 14.76 0.19 -13.19
N GLU A 148 13.92 -0.30 -14.13
CA GLU A 148 14.02 0.07 -15.54
C GLU A 148 13.27 1.37 -15.88
N LYS A 149 12.14 1.64 -15.20
CA LYS A 149 11.33 2.85 -15.47
C LYS A 149 11.71 4.01 -14.57
N MET A 150 11.88 3.77 -13.28
CA MET A 150 12.19 4.81 -12.31
C MET A 150 13.71 4.94 -12.10
N GLY A 151 14.42 3.83 -11.93
CA GLY A 151 15.88 3.69 -11.91
C GLY A 151 16.62 4.91 -11.35
N ASN A 152 17.55 5.44 -12.13
CA ASN A 152 18.30 6.67 -11.84
C ASN A 152 17.70 7.90 -12.54
N SER A 153 16.37 7.95 -12.67
CA SER A 153 15.65 9.01 -13.38
C SER A 153 15.41 10.22 -12.51
N PHE A 154 15.18 11.34 -13.17
CA PHE A 154 14.76 12.59 -12.57
C PHE A 154 13.40 12.99 -13.16
N PHE A 155 12.45 13.30 -12.30
CA PHE A 155 11.14 13.78 -12.67
C PHE A 155 10.90 15.16 -12.04
N GLY A 156 10.06 15.97 -12.66
CA GLY A 156 9.63 17.24 -12.12
C GLY A 156 8.34 17.66 -12.78
N GLU A 157 7.50 18.29 -12.01
CA GLU A 157 6.21 18.79 -12.48
C GLU A 157 5.91 20.11 -11.78
N GLU A 158 5.26 21.01 -12.51
CA GLU A 158 4.67 22.24 -11.98
C GLU A 158 3.17 22.17 -12.19
N ARG A 159 2.42 22.32 -11.10
CA ARG A 159 0.96 22.43 -11.07
C ARG A 159 0.63 23.69 -10.28
N ASP A 160 -0.37 24.46 -10.67
CA ASP A 160 -0.83 25.79 -10.18
C ASP A 160 -0.21 26.32 -8.88
N GLU A 161 -0.22 25.55 -7.80
CA GLU A 161 0.27 25.96 -6.49
C GLU A 161 1.40 25.08 -5.95
N VAL A 162 1.81 24.06 -6.72
CA VAL A 162 2.81 23.08 -6.28
C VAL A 162 3.75 22.76 -7.43
N ALA A 163 5.05 22.83 -7.14
CA ALA A 163 6.06 22.21 -7.99
C ALA A 163 6.84 21.17 -7.19
N TYR A 164 7.27 20.10 -7.85
CA TYR A 164 8.16 19.14 -7.22
C TYR A 164 9.31 18.74 -8.13
N LEU A 165 10.39 18.33 -7.49
CA LEU A 165 11.54 17.67 -8.08
C LEU A 165 11.66 16.30 -7.41
N TRP A 166 11.79 15.26 -8.23
CA TRP A 166 11.88 13.88 -7.77
C TRP A 166 13.11 13.22 -8.42
N GLN A 167 14.11 12.95 -7.60
CA GLN A 167 15.35 12.30 -8.02
C GLN A 167 15.40 10.87 -7.47
N ASN A 168 15.72 9.92 -8.32
CA ASN A 168 15.89 8.53 -7.96
C ASN A 168 17.34 8.09 -8.04
N GLN A 169 17.74 7.22 -7.12
CA GLN A 169 19.01 6.49 -7.15
C GLN A 169 18.71 5.01 -6.92
N TYR A 170 19.12 4.15 -7.85
CA TYR A 170 18.91 2.71 -7.73
C TYR A 170 20.22 2.02 -7.41
N ASP A 171 20.22 1.24 -6.32
CA ASP A 171 21.32 0.37 -5.92
C ASP A 171 21.08 -1.05 -6.46
N ASP A 172 21.84 -1.42 -7.48
CA ASP A 172 21.78 -2.73 -8.09
C ASP A 172 22.20 -3.88 -7.17
N ALA A 173 23.02 -3.63 -6.17
CA ALA A 173 23.50 -4.66 -5.24
C ALA A 173 22.45 -5.01 -4.18
N ALA A 174 21.69 -4.02 -3.75
CA ALA A 174 20.63 -4.17 -2.75
C ALA A 174 19.23 -4.36 -3.36
N ASP A 175 19.08 -4.13 -4.67
CA ASP A 175 17.77 -4.01 -5.35
C ASP A 175 16.86 -2.97 -4.68
N VAL A 176 17.41 -1.81 -4.31
CA VAL A 176 16.73 -0.74 -3.58
C VAL A 176 16.76 0.54 -4.39
N ILE A 177 15.63 1.24 -4.42
CA ILE A 177 15.55 2.61 -4.95
C ILE A 177 15.40 3.60 -3.81
N LEU A 178 16.26 4.63 -3.80
CA LEU A 178 16.14 5.81 -2.97
C LEU A 178 15.48 6.91 -3.79
N MET A 179 14.43 7.50 -3.25
CA MET A 179 13.64 8.54 -3.89
C MET A 179 13.71 9.81 -3.04
N ASP A 180 14.38 10.84 -3.55
CA ASP A 180 14.45 12.16 -2.94
C ASP A 180 13.46 13.10 -3.62
N LEU A 181 12.44 13.54 -2.88
CA LEU A 181 11.43 14.47 -3.34
C LEU A 181 11.62 15.84 -2.69
N THR A 182 11.64 16.88 -3.49
CA THR A 182 11.61 18.26 -3.02
C THR A 182 10.34 18.93 -3.53
N PHE A 183 9.54 19.43 -2.61
CA PHE A 183 8.30 20.12 -2.90
C PHE A 183 8.45 21.60 -2.67
N PHE A 184 7.77 22.39 -3.50
CA PHE A 184 7.59 23.83 -3.39
C PHE A 184 6.10 24.13 -3.44
N VAL A 185 5.53 24.56 -2.32
CA VAL A 185 4.10 24.87 -2.20
C VAL A 185 3.92 26.36 -2.11
N ARG A 186 3.15 26.95 -3.04
CA ARG A 186 2.85 28.38 -3.10
C ARG A 186 1.99 28.81 -1.92
N ARG A 187 2.30 29.94 -1.34
CA ARG A 187 1.54 30.61 -0.30
C ARG A 187 0.76 31.79 -0.88
N GLU A 188 -0.16 32.34 -0.08
CA GLU A 188 -0.98 33.50 -0.46
C GLU A 188 -0.16 34.76 -0.80
N ASP A 189 1.07 34.87 -0.30
CA ASP A 189 2.00 36.00 -0.52
C ASP A 189 2.96 35.77 -1.71
N ASP A 190 2.64 34.84 -2.61
CA ASP A 190 3.48 34.43 -3.75
C ASP A 190 4.87 33.87 -3.37
N LEU A 191 5.09 33.58 -2.10
CA LEU A 191 6.27 32.85 -1.65
C LEU A 191 6.03 31.34 -1.68
N TYR A 192 7.11 30.58 -1.68
CA TYR A 192 7.04 29.13 -1.65
C TYR A 192 7.60 28.57 -0.35
N VAL A 193 6.87 27.63 0.25
CA VAL A 193 7.40 26.78 1.30
C VAL A 193 8.06 25.57 0.63
N ARG A 194 9.35 25.36 0.93
CA ARG A 194 10.11 24.20 0.48
C ARG A 194 10.19 23.18 1.59
N PHE A 195 9.91 21.92 1.29
CA PHE A 195 10.21 20.78 2.16
C PHE A 195 10.66 19.57 1.34
N THR A 196 11.21 18.58 2.00
CA THR A 196 11.75 17.37 1.36
C THR A 196 11.20 16.14 2.03
N GLU A 197 10.96 15.11 1.22
CA GLU A 197 10.64 13.75 1.66
C GLU A 197 11.64 12.78 1.04
N GLN A 198 12.01 11.74 1.77
CA GLN A 198 12.87 10.69 1.30
C GLN A 198 12.16 9.35 1.49
N HIS A 199 12.10 8.56 0.43
CA HIS A 199 11.51 7.24 0.45
C HIS A 199 12.54 6.21 -0.03
N GLU A 200 12.49 5.05 0.60
CA GLU A 200 13.30 3.90 0.23
C GLU A 200 12.37 2.72 -0.03
N GLN A 201 12.50 2.11 -1.19
CA GLN A 201 11.70 0.94 -1.57
C GLN A 201 12.60 -0.16 -2.13
N ARG A 202 12.33 -1.41 -1.74
CA ARG A 202 12.99 -2.57 -2.32
C ARG A 202 12.19 -3.14 -3.49
N ALA A 203 12.91 -3.47 -4.55
CA ALA A 203 12.38 -4.09 -5.76
C ALA A 203 12.26 -5.63 -5.59
N HIS A 204 11.33 -6.05 -4.74
CA HIS A 204 11.08 -7.48 -4.51
C HIS A 204 10.68 -8.21 -5.78
N THR A 205 11.16 -9.43 -5.95
CA THR A 205 10.70 -10.32 -7.02
C THR A 205 9.44 -11.09 -6.59
N ALA A 206 8.61 -11.48 -7.56
CA ALA A 206 7.44 -12.30 -7.28
C ALA A 206 7.83 -13.66 -6.64
N GLY A 207 8.97 -14.23 -7.03
CA GLY A 207 9.48 -15.48 -6.47
C GLY A 207 9.84 -15.37 -4.98
N GLU A 208 10.53 -14.29 -4.56
CA GLU A 208 10.85 -14.03 -3.15
C GLU A 208 9.56 -13.93 -2.33
N ILE A 209 8.61 -13.10 -2.78
CA ILE A 209 7.33 -12.88 -2.09
C ILE A 209 6.56 -14.21 -1.92
N LEU A 210 6.42 -15.01 -2.97
CA LEU A 210 5.73 -16.31 -2.90
C LEU A 210 6.44 -17.27 -1.96
N GLY A 211 7.77 -17.29 -1.96
CA GLY A 211 8.57 -18.08 -1.03
C GLY A 211 8.32 -17.69 0.42
N TRP A 212 8.39 -16.40 0.73
CA TRP A 212 8.16 -15.89 2.10
C TRP A 212 6.72 -16.07 2.58
N LEU A 213 5.72 -15.95 1.70
CA LEU A 213 4.34 -16.29 2.06
C LEU A 213 4.20 -17.75 2.49
N SER A 214 4.82 -18.68 1.73
CA SER A 214 4.83 -20.10 2.07
C SER A 214 5.58 -20.37 3.38
N GLU A 215 6.77 -19.78 3.58
CA GLU A 215 7.54 -19.89 4.82
C GLU A 215 6.77 -19.40 6.05
N CYS A 216 5.92 -18.39 5.88
CA CYS A 216 5.09 -17.84 6.95
C CYS A 216 3.79 -18.63 7.20
N GLY A 217 3.51 -19.68 6.43
CA GLY A 217 2.36 -20.56 6.63
C GLY A 217 1.10 -20.16 5.85
N PHE A 218 1.22 -19.30 4.86
CA PHE A 218 0.14 -19.05 3.89
C PHE A 218 0.05 -20.17 2.87
N GLU A 219 -1.15 -20.44 2.41
CA GLU A 219 -1.46 -21.43 1.38
C GLU A 219 -2.13 -20.76 0.17
N GLN A 220 -2.21 -21.48 -0.95
CA GLN A 220 -2.90 -21.03 -2.15
C GLN A 220 -2.48 -19.62 -2.60
N ALA A 221 -1.19 -19.29 -2.47
CA ALA A 221 -0.67 -18.02 -2.93
C ALA A 221 -0.78 -17.93 -4.46
N ALA A 222 -1.27 -16.78 -4.96
CA ALA A 222 -1.39 -16.49 -6.38
C ALA A 222 -0.87 -15.08 -6.68
N VAL A 223 -0.44 -14.87 -7.91
CA VAL A 223 0.15 -13.63 -8.41
C VAL A 223 -0.52 -13.22 -9.73
N TYR A 224 -0.78 -11.93 -9.87
CA TYR A 224 -1.48 -11.34 -11.02
C TYR A 224 -0.80 -10.07 -11.49
N GLY A 225 -0.99 -9.76 -12.78
CA GLY A 225 -0.55 -8.50 -13.36
C GLY A 225 -1.38 -7.30 -12.91
N ASP A 226 -1.08 -6.13 -13.47
CA ASP A 226 -1.70 -4.87 -13.07
C ASP A 226 -3.23 -4.90 -13.28
N ARG A 227 -3.95 -5.00 -12.18
CA ARG A 227 -5.41 -5.00 -12.08
C ARG A 227 -6.12 -5.92 -13.10
N ASN A 228 -5.49 -7.00 -13.44
CA ASN A 228 -6.07 -8.10 -14.22
C ASN A 228 -5.95 -9.42 -13.44
N PHE A 229 -6.41 -10.50 -14.02
CA PHE A 229 -6.35 -11.82 -13.38
C PHE A 229 -5.50 -12.81 -14.17
N ASP A 230 -4.60 -12.29 -15.00
CA ASP A 230 -3.61 -13.03 -15.74
C ASP A 230 -2.27 -13.01 -15.01
N ALA A 231 -1.37 -13.92 -15.36
CA ALA A 231 0.00 -13.89 -14.85
C ALA A 231 0.70 -12.59 -15.25
N PRO A 232 1.54 -12.00 -14.37
CA PRO A 232 2.23 -10.76 -14.70
C PRO A 232 3.17 -10.97 -15.90
N ALA A 233 3.09 -10.08 -16.89
CA ALA A 233 4.04 -9.99 -17.98
C ALA A 233 5.42 -9.55 -17.46
N PRO A 234 6.53 -9.82 -18.18
CA PRO A 234 7.88 -9.42 -17.75
C PRO A 234 8.07 -7.92 -17.54
N ASP A 235 7.30 -7.10 -18.25
CA ASP A 235 7.29 -5.64 -18.20
C ASP A 235 6.13 -5.07 -17.37
N CYS A 236 5.44 -5.91 -16.61
CA CYS A 236 4.36 -5.50 -15.74
C CYS A 236 4.90 -4.56 -14.65
N GLU A 237 4.33 -3.36 -14.55
CA GLU A 237 4.80 -2.35 -13.59
C GLU A 237 4.29 -2.57 -12.17
N ARG A 238 3.16 -3.28 -12.03
CA ARG A 238 2.54 -3.56 -10.73
C ARG A 238 2.08 -5.01 -10.67
N ILE A 239 2.40 -5.64 -9.54
CA ILE A 239 2.11 -7.06 -9.33
C ILE A 239 1.25 -7.20 -8.08
N HIS A 240 0.12 -7.90 -8.21
CA HIS A 240 -0.81 -8.16 -7.12
C HIS A 240 -0.67 -9.58 -6.61
N PHE A 241 -0.74 -9.73 -5.30
CA PHE A 241 -0.66 -11.00 -4.60
C PHE A 241 -1.90 -11.25 -3.77
N ILE A 242 -2.25 -12.51 -3.64
CA ILE A 242 -3.21 -12.99 -2.66
C ILE A 242 -2.73 -14.33 -2.11
N ALA A 243 -2.88 -14.52 -0.79
CA ALA A 243 -2.56 -15.78 -0.14
C ALA A 243 -3.55 -16.05 1.00
N LYS A 244 -3.86 -17.31 1.27
CA LYS A 244 -4.89 -17.70 2.24
C LYS A 244 -4.28 -18.21 3.52
N LYS A 245 -4.89 -17.87 4.65
CA LYS A 245 -4.67 -18.56 5.89
C LYS A 245 -5.31 -19.94 5.84
N PRO A 246 -4.61 -21.00 6.25
CA PRO A 246 -5.18 -22.34 6.36
C PRO A 246 -6.49 -22.37 7.14
N MET A 247 -7.36 -23.33 6.81
CA MET A 247 -8.67 -23.50 7.48
C MET A 247 -8.60 -23.97 8.92
N GLY A 248 -7.42 -24.26 9.46
CA GLY A 248 -7.29 -24.87 10.78
C GLY A 248 -7.94 -26.26 10.84
N ASP A 249 -7.35 -27.17 11.56
CA ASP A 249 -7.96 -28.47 11.82
C ASP A 249 -9.27 -28.27 12.61
N LYS A 250 -10.33 -28.96 12.17
CA LYS A 250 -11.63 -28.99 12.84
C LYS A 250 -11.57 -29.79 14.12
#